data_19763d8633209441217ce89fb945c983
#
_entry.id   19763d8633209441217ce89fb945c983
#
_cell.length_a   1.000
_cell.length_b   1.000
_cell.length_c   1.000
_cell.angle_alpha   90.00
_cell.angle_beta   90.00
_cell.angle_gamma   90.00
#
_symmetry.space_group_name_H-M   'P 1'
#
loop_
_entity.id
_entity.type
_entity.pdbx_description
1 polymer ?
#
loop_
_entity_poly.entity_id
_entity_poly.type
_entity_poly.pdbx_seq_one_letter_code
_entity_poly.pdbx_strand_id
1 'polypeptide(L)'
;MKAYKLLKKAAKSGFDWRKSEDFYSKIFEEINEVREAESEKDKAHLEEEMGDLILAVVNLSRNFGVDPNVALEKANIKFSERYKFVEKRMKKSNLEMKAENDNKMMEFWNEAKKKSDE
;
A
#
# COMPACT_ATOMS: atom_id res chain seq x y z
N MET A 1 3.12 7.27 -13.93
CA MET A 1 1.75 6.99 -13.41
C MET A 1 0.82 8.14 -13.75
N LYS A 2 -0.31 7.83 -14.35
CA LYS A 2 -1.29 8.83 -14.78
C LYS A 2 -1.82 9.70 -13.62
N ALA A 3 -2.17 9.07 -12.51
CA ALA A 3 -2.68 9.77 -11.33
C ALA A 3 -1.68 10.82 -10.82
N TYR A 4 -0.41 10.46 -10.73
CA TYR A 4 0.65 11.36 -10.30
C TYR A 4 0.76 12.59 -11.21
N LYS A 5 0.71 12.38 -12.54
CA LYS A 5 0.79 13.45 -13.53
C LYS A 5 -0.41 14.41 -13.44
N LEU A 6 -1.61 13.85 -13.24
CA LEU A 6 -2.83 14.64 -13.09
C LEU A 6 -2.78 15.53 -11.84
N LEU A 7 -2.35 14.95 -10.72
CA LEU A 7 -2.24 15.67 -9.46
C LEU A 7 -1.17 16.75 -9.52
N LYS A 8 -0.05 16.46 -10.16
CA LYS A 8 1.04 17.43 -10.35
C LYS A 8 0.57 18.59 -11.21
N LYS A 9 -0.16 18.32 -12.27
CA LYS A 9 -0.73 19.35 -13.14
C LYS A 9 -1.71 20.24 -12.38
N ALA A 10 -2.60 19.64 -11.58
CA ALA A 10 -3.56 20.35 -10.76
C ALA A 10 -2.86 21.28 -9.75
N ALA A 11 -1.84 20.77 -9.08
CA ALA A 11 -1.04 21.54 -8.11
C ALA A 11 -0.38 22.75 -8.76
N LYS A 12 0.16 22.59 -9.97
CA LYS A 12 0.77 23.71 -10.72
C LYS A 12 -0.23 24.81 -11.04
N SER A 13 -1.50 24.47 -11.19
CA SER A 13 -2.59 25.43 -11.44
C SER A 13 -3.10 26.07 -10.15
N GLY A 14 -2.52 25.74 -9.00
CA GLY A 14 -2.94 26.26 -7.70
C GLY A 14 -4.01 25.42 -7.01
N PHE A 15 -4.42 24.29 -7.59
CA PHE A 15 -5.41 23.39 -7.00
C PHE A 15 -4.70 22.32 -6.20
N ASP A 16 -4.43 22.61 -4.91
CA ASP A 16 -3.69 21.72 -4.03
C ASP A 16 -3.98 22.03 -2.56
N TRP A 17 -3.70 21.06 -1.68
CA TRP A 17 -3.72 21.28 -0.25
C TRP A 17 -2.45 22.02 0.18
N ARG A 18 -2.55 22.82 1.24
CA ARG A 18 -1.43 23.68 1.65
C ARG A 18 -0.53 23.07 2.73
N LYS A 19 -1.07 22.15 3.52
CA LYS A 19 -0.38 21.57 4.67
C LYS A 19 -0.33 20.06 4.56
N SER A 20 0.75 19.45 5.07
CA SER A 20 0.89 18.00 5.12
C SER A 20 -0.25 17.32 5.87
N GLU A 21 -0.73 17.92 6.96
CA GLU A 21 -1.87 17.40 7.72
C GLU A 21 -3.12 17.22 6.85
N ASP A 22 -3.33 18.12 5.88
CA ASP A 22 -4.49 18.05 4.99
C ASP A 22 -4.44 16.79 4.13
N PHE A 23 -3.26 16.38 3.69
CA PHE A 23 -3.07 15.14 2.92
C PHE A 23 -3.34 13.91 3.78
N TYR A 24 -2.87 13.90 5.03
CA TYR A 24 -3.14 12.81 5.97
C TYR A 24 -4.63 12.73 6.31
N SER A 25 -5.24 13.86 6.59
CA SER A 25 -6.68 13.93 6.90
C SER A 25 -7.51 13.39 5.74
N LYS A 26 -7.12 13.71 4.51
CA LYS A 26 -7.80 13.20 3.33
C LYS A 26 -7.72 11.67 3.22
N ILE A 27 -6.57 11.11 3.53
CA ILE A 27 -6.38 9.64 3.52
C ILE A 27 -7.29 8.99 4.57
N PHE A 28 -7.34 9.54 5.78
CA PHE A 28 -8.23 9.01 6.84
C PHE A 28 -9.69 9.12 6.45
N GLU A 29 -10.08 10.22 5.82
CA GLU A 29 -11.42 10.42 5.29
C GLU A 29 -11.77 9.34 4.27
N GLU A 30 -10.86 9.07 3.32
CA GLU A 30 -11.07 8.04 2.29
C GLU A 30 -11.10 6.63 2.87
N ILE A 31 -10.33 6.36 3.92
CA ILE A 31 -10.40 5.07 4.63
C ILE A 31 -11.80 4.87 5.20
N ASN A 32 -12.38 5.91 5.79
CA ASN A 32 -13.73 5.84 6.35
C ASN A 32 -14.79 5.61 5.25
N GLU A 33 -14.61 6.25 4.09
CA GLU A 33 -15.49 6.03 2.94
C GLU A 33 -15.42 4.57 2.44
N VAL A 34 -14.22 3.99 2.43
CA VAL A 34 -14.04 2.57 2.09
C VAL A 34 -14.77 1.68 3.09
N ARG A 35 -14.67 1.97 4.38
CA ARG A 35 -15.37 1.21 5.43
C ARG A 35 -16.89 1.25 5.24
N GLU A 36 -17.42 2.42 4.94
CA GLU A 36 -18.85 2.59 4.67
C GLU A 36 -19.30 1.80 3.45
N ALA A 37 -18.53 1.88 2.35
CA ALA A 37 -18.82 1.15 1.13
C ALA A 37 -18.75 -0.37 1.34
N GLU A 38 -17.79 -0.83 2.14
CA GLU A 38 -17.69 -2.25 2.51
C GLU A 38 -18.96 -2.73 3.23
N SER A 39 -19.47 -1.92 4.14
CA SER A 39 -20.68 -2.26 4.92
C SER A 39 -21.94 -2.38 4.06
N GLU A 40 -22.00 -1.64 2.95
CA GLU A 40 -23.11 -1.65 2.01
C GLU A 40 -23.13 -2.88 1.10
N LYS A 41 -22.02 -3.62 1.02
CA LYS A 41 -21.84 -4.79 0.15
C LYS A 41 -22.07 -4.48 -1.35
N ASP A 42 -21.77 -3.25 -1.74
CA ASP A 42 -21.83 -2.78 -3.12
C ASP A 42 -20.40 -2.73 -3.68
N LYS A 43 -20.07 -3.70 -4.51
CA LYS A 43 -18.70 -3.82 -5.05
C LYS A 43 -18.32 -2.63 -5.94
N ALA A 44 -19.23 -2.12 -6.74
CA ALA A 44 -18.97 -0.97 -7.61
C ALA A 44 -18.65 0.28 -6.80
N HIS A 45 -19.39 0.52 -5.73
CA HIS A 45 -19.13 1.64 -4.82
C HIS A 45 -17.81 1.45 -4.09
N LEU A 46 -17.52 0.23 -3.65
CA LEU A 46 -16.25 -0.10 -3.00
C LEU A 46 -15.05 0.16 -3.92
N GLU A 47 -15.15 -0.21 -5.20
CA GLU A 47 -14.10 0.05 -6.19
C GLU A 47 -13.86 1.55 -6.34
N GLU A 48 -14.93 2.35 -6.39
CA GLU A 48 -14.84 3.80 -6.51
C GLU A 48 -14.11 4.40 -5.31
N GLU A 49 -14.51 4.03 -4.10
CA GLU A 49 -13.90 4.55 -2.86
C GLU A 49 -12.46 4.06 -2.69
N MET A 50 -12.16 2.84 -3.12
CA MET A 50 -10.80 2.32 -3.11
C MET A 50 -9.91 3.13 -4.07
N GLY A 51 -10.44 3.49 -5.24
CA GLY A 51 -9.73 4.35 -6.19
C GLY A 51 -9.40 5.72 -5.59
N ASP A 52 -10.36 6.32 -4.89
CA ASP A 52 -10.18 7.60 -4.21
C ASP A 52 -9.10 7.52 -3.12
N LEU A 53 -9.07 6.41 -2.37
CA LEU A 53 -8.05 6.18 -1.36
C LEU A 53 -6.65 6.08 -2.00
N ILE A 54 -6.53 5.31 -3.06
CA ILE A 54 -5.25 5.16 -3.78
C ILE A 54 -4.79 6.51 -4.31
N LEU A 55 -5.70 7.29 -4.89
CA LEU A 55 -5.40 8.62 -5.39
C LEU A 55 -4.89 9.54 -4.27
N ALA A 56 -5.50 9.49 -3.09
CA ALA A 56 -5.08 10.29 -1.93
C ALA A 56 -3.66 9.90 -1.48
N VAL A 57 -3.31 8.62 -1.51
CA VAL A 57 -1.97 8.14 -1.17
C VAL A 57 -0.94 8.63 -2.19
N VAL A 58 -1.28 8.56 -3.49
CA VAL A 58 -0.42 9.09 -4.56
C VAL A 58 -0.18 10.58 -4.36
N ASN A 59 -1.21 11.32 -3.96
CA ASN A 59 -1.10 12.76 -3.72
C ASN A 59 -0.19 13.07 -2.52
N LEU A 60 -0.27 12.28 -1.46
CA LEU A 60 0.65 12.40 -0.32
C LEU A 60 2.10 12.20 -0.78
N SER A 61 2.35 11.17 -1.58
CA SER A 61 3.67 10.89 -2.15
C SER A 61 4.20 12.11 -2.93
N ARG A 62 3.35 12.68 -3.79
CA ARG A 62 3.69 13.88 -4.56
C ARG A 62 4.05 15.06 -3.65
N ASN A 63 3.29 15.25 -2.57
CA ASN A 63 3.53 16.34 -1.62
C ASN A 63 4.95 16.32 -1.05
N PHE A 64 5.51 15.12 -0.85
CA PHE A 64 6.86 14.94 -0.32
C PHE A 64 7.93 14.82 -1.41
N GLY A 65 7.57 15.04 -2.67
CA GLY A 65 8.51 14.92 -3.78
C GLY A 65 8.94 13.48 -4.05
N VAL A 66 8.14 12.50 -3.60
CA VAL A 66 8.43 11.08 -3.80
C VAL A 66 7.64 10.58 -5.02
N ASP A 67 8.34 9.95 -5.96
CA ASP A 67 7.69 9.30 -7.10
C ASP A 67 7.01 8.02 -6.62
N PRO A 68 5.68 7.90 -6.73
CA PRO A 68 4.95 6.73 -6.24
C PRO A 68 5.33 5.44 -6.98
N ASN A 69 5.72 5.50 -8.24
CA ASN A 69 6.20 4.31 -8.97
C ASN A 69 7.50 3.79 -8.38
N VAL A 70 8.43 4.69 -8.08
CA VAL A 70 9.72 4.33 -7.47
C VAL A 70 9.50 3.76 -6.06
N ALA A 71 8.65 4.41 -5.27
CA ALA A 71 8.33 3.95 -3.92
C ALA A 71 7.71 2.57 -3.94
N LEU A 72 6.73 2.35 -4.83
CA LEU A 72 6.04 1.06 -4.93
C LEU A 72 6.99 -0.04 -5.44
N GLU A 73 7.87 0.28 -6.39
CA GLU A 73 8.87 -0.68 -6.90
C GLU A 73 9.79 -1.15 -5.77
N LYS A 74 10.23 -0.25 -4.91
CA LYS A 74 11.04 -0.62 -3.73
C LYS A 74 10.27 -1.55 -2.80
N ALA A 75 8.99 -1.28 -2.60
CA ALA A 75 8.12 -2.14 -1.79
C ALA A 75 7.95 -3.52 -2.43
N ASN A 76 7.79 -3.57 -3.76
CA ASN A 76 7.66 -4.83 -4.51
C ASN A 76 8.90 -5.70 -4.35
N ILE A 77 10.09 -5.11 -4.50
CA ILE A 77 11.37 -5.81 -4.36
C ILE A 77 11.49 -6.37 -2.94
N LYS A 78 11.22 -5.56 -1.94
CA LYS A 78 11.30 -5.96 -0.54
C LYS A 78 10.32 -7.09 -0.23
N PHE A 79 9.08 -6.98 -0.69
CA PHE A 79 8.08 -8.04 -0.52
C PHE A 79 8.53 -9.34 -1.18
N SER A 80 9.03 -9.26 -2.43
CA SER A 80 9.49 -10.43 -3.16
C SER A 80 10.63 -11.15 -2.45
N GLU A 81 11.61 -10.42 -1.94
CA GLU A 81 12.73 -10.99 -1.20
C GLU A 81 12.27 -11.68 0.07
N ARG A 82 11.40 -11.06 0.83
CA ARG A 82 10.85 -11.63 2.07
C ARG A 82 10.00 -12.86 1.79
N TYR A 83 9.21 -12.82 0.74
CA TYR A 83 8.38 -13.95 0.34
C TYR A 83 9.24 -15.17 -0.04
N LYS A 84 10.31 -14.94 -0.80
CA LYS A 84 11.27 -15.99 -1.16
C LYS A 84 11.93 -16.60 0.08
N PHE A 85 12.24 -15.80 1.07
CA PHE A 85 12.79 -16.27 2.34
C PHE A 85 11.78 -17.20 3.03
N VAL A 86 10.52 -16.79 3.09
CA VAL A 86 9.44 -17.61 3.68
C VAL A 86 9.33 -18.95 2.94
N GLU A 87 9.31 -18.93 1.61
CA GLU A 87 9.23 -20.14 0.79
C GLU A 87 10.37 -21.10 1.11
N LYS A 88 11.59 -20.60 1.20
CA LYS A 88 12.78 -21.39 1.54
C LYS A 88 12.68 -22.03 2.91
N ARG A 89 12.28 -21.25 3.93
CA ARG A 89 12.16 -21.74 5.29
C ARG A 89 11.05 -22.76 5.42
N MET A 90 9.93 -22.55 4.75
CA MET A 90 8.83 -23.53 4.73
C MET A 90 9.28 -24.84 4.11
N LYS A 91 9.98 -24.78 2.99
CA LYS A 91 10.52 -25.98 2.33
C LYS A 91 11.48 -26.76 3.22
N LYS A 92 12.40 -26.05 3.90
CA LYS A 92 13.33 -26.68 4.87
C LYS A 92 12.60 -27.35 6.03
N SER A 93 11.46 -26.81 6.40
CA SER A 93 10.64 -27.33 7.50
C SER A 93 9.65 -28.42 7.04
N ASN A 94 9.70 -28.80 5.77
CA ASN A 94 8.76 -29.76 5.15
C ASN A 94 7.30 -29.33 5.30
N LEU A 95 7.05 -28.03 5.21
CA LEU A 95 5.72 -27.45 5.31
C LEU A 95 5.30 -26.89 3.95
N GLU A 96 4.05 -27.11 3.58
CA GLU A 96 3.48 -26.57 2.36
C GLU A 96 3.07 -25.10 2.54
N MET A 97 3.17 -24.34 1.46
CA MET A 97 2.65 -22.98 1.39
C MET A 97 1.14 -23.04 1.25
N LYS A 98 0.45 -22.98 2.39
CA LYS A 98 -1.02 -23.01 2.41
C LYS A 98 -1.54 -22.33 3.67
N ALA A 99 -2.81 -21.91 3.63
CA ALA A 99 -3.45 -21.14 4.70
C ALA A 99 -3.36 -21.80 6.07
N GLU A 100 -3.42 -23.14 6.13
CA GLU A 100 -3.32 -23.91 7.38
C GLU A 100 -1.99 -23.69 8.11
N ASN A 101 -0.95 -23.31 7.37
CA ASN A 101 0.40 -23.06 7.87
C ASN A 101 0.70 -21.57 8.02
N ASP A 102 -0.34 -20.73 8.06
CA ASP A 102 -0.20 -19.27 8.10
C ASP A 102 0.63 -18.77 9.28
N ASN A 103 0.49 -19.36 10.45
CA ASN A 103 1.25 -18.98 11.64
C ASN A 103 2.76 -19.13 11.41
N LYS A 104 3.13 -20.25 10.77
CA LYS A 104 4.55 -20.55 10.49
C LYS A 104 5.09 -19.62 9.40
N MET A 105 4.29 -19.38 8.37
CA MET A 105 4.67 -18.44 7.33
C MET A 105 4.88 -17.03 7.89
N MET A 106 3.99 -16.59 8.80
CA MET A 106 4.11 -15.27 9.41
C MET A 106 5.33 -15.18 10.34
N GLU A 107 5.67 -16.27 11.05
CA GLU A 107 6.88 -16.35 11.85
C GLU A 107 8.13 -16.12 10.99
N PHE A 108 8.20 -16.80 9.86
CA PHE A 108 9.33 -16.65 8.91
C PHE A 108 9.35 -15.27 8.25
N TRP A 109 8.17 -14.73 7.97
CA TRP A 109 8.06 -13.36 7.45
C TRP A 109 8.65 -12.34 8.42
N ASN A 110 8.35 -12.48 9.71
CA ASN A 110 8.87 -11.60 10.75
C ASN A 110 10.39 -11.73 10.89
N GLU A 111 10.93 -12.95 10.72
CA GLU A 111 12.38 -13.16 10.67
C GLU A 111 13.01 -12.43 9.48
N ALA A 112 12.37 -12.52 8.30
CA ALA A 112 12.83 -11.84 7.10
C ALA A 112 12.86 -10.32 7.29
N LYS A 113 11.84 -9.77 7.95
CA LYS A 113 11.78 -8.34 8.27
C LYS A 113 12.94 -7.91 9.16
N LYS A 114 13.25 -8.67 10.19
CA LYS A 114 14.38 -8.39 11.09
C LYS A 114 15.70 -8.36 10.34
N LYS A 115 15.93 -9.31 9.45
CA LYS A 115 17.15 -9.36 8.62
C LYS A 115 17.28 -8.14 7.71
N SER A 116 16.17 -7.70 7.11
CA SER A 116 16.15 -6.55 6.22
C SER A 116 16.45 -5.24 6.95
N ASP A 117 16.06 -5.17 8.22
CA ASP A 117 16.21 -3.96 9.05
C ASP A 117 17.59 -3.85 9.71
N GLU A 118 18.39 -4.92 9.61
CA GLU A 118 19.79 -4.92 10.04
C GLU A 118 20.69 -4.28 8.99
#